data_c41125e72edd0d2ff785a9192ce51548
#
_entry.id   c41125e72edd0d2ff785a9192ce51548
#
_cell.length_a   1.000
_cell.length_b   1.000
_cell.length_c   1.000
_cell.angle_alpha   90.00
_cell.angle_beta   90.00
_cell.angle_gamma   90.00
#
_symmetry.space_group_name_H-M   'P 1'
#
loop_
_entity.id
_entity.type
_entity.pdbx_description
1 polymer ?
#
loop_
_entity_poly.entity_id
_entity_poly.type
_entity_poly.pdbx_seq_one_letter_code
_entity_poly.pdbx_strand_id
1 'polypeptide(L)'
;MHAISAEKNVEDRTRHVLSEIFGGCSLDKVGVRLWDGTAWPDERPRAAVLALKHPGALGQMFLPGTEVGLAEAYLDNDFDIEGDIEAAFEIADFLLGRLKDWRKKVKLAGLLVALPGRNGRSTIRRAARQLLPRIRGRRSLLEHDRRAVTFHYDVSNDFYRLWLDRQMVYSCAYFQAPNDDLDTAQERKLDYLCRKLRLRAGQRLLDIGCGWGALVFHAAKYFGVRAEGITLSKPQAEWGRARIAEARLGNEAKLDLRDYREIFANGNKFYDAIVSVGMAEHVGRERLPDYFAAAHRALVPSGVFLNQAIGEGVVLRPDNKNGSFIEQHVFPGGDIPPLPIMLRAAESSGFEIRDVENLREHYALTLRHWLRRLEAHHAEARSFVDETTYRVWRLYIAGSAHGFRRGHIAVYQTLFAKLDPSGQAHLPLTRADWYRRNRVA
;
A
#
# COMPACT_ATOMS: atom_id res chain seq x y z
N MET A 1 -20.00 31.77 -36.14
CA MET A 1 -20.87 30.61 -36.44
C MET A 1 -20.09 29.31 -36.59
N HIS A 2 -18.99 29.20 -37.36
CA HIS A 2 -18.25 27.94 -37.59
C HIS A 2 -17.61 27.36 -36.32
N ALA A 3 -17.09 28.15 -35.39
CA ALA A 3 -16.46 27.66 -34.17
C ALA A 3 -17.48 27.00 -33.21
N ILE A 4 -18.63 27.61 -33.00
CA ILE A 4 -19.73 27.11 -32.13
C ILE A 4 -20.29 25.79 -32.70
N SER A 5 -20.37 25.64 -34.02
CA SER A 5 -20.82 24.41 -34.67
C SER A 5 -19.79 23.27 -34.52
N ALA A 6 -18.48 23.60 -34.56
CA ALA A 6 -17.41 22.61 -34.37
C ALA A 6 -17.31 22.11 -32.92
N GLU A 7 -17.44 22.98 -31.93
CA GLU A 7 -17.45 22.62 -30.51
C GLU A 7 -18.65 21.73 -30.15
N LYS A 8 -19.84 22.06 -30.62
CA LYS A 8 -21.04 21.25 -30.41
C LYS A 8 -20.92 19.84 -31.03
N ASN A 9 -20.27 19.73 -32.19
CA ASN A 9 -19.99 18.44 -32.82
C ASN A 9 -19.02 17.58 -31.99
N VAL A 10 -18.02 18.19 -31.31
CA VAL A 10 -17.08 17.48 -30.42
C VAL A 10 -17.78 17.02 -29.13
N GLU A 11 -18.65 17.85 -28.58
CA GLU A 11 -19.46 17.48 -27.40
C GLU A 11 -20.37 16.29 -27.70
N ASP A 12 -21.14 16.33 -28.78
CA ASP A 12 -22.04 15.25 -29.18
C ASP A 12 -21.29 13.93 -29.42
N ARG A 13 -20.11 14.00 -30.05
CA ARG A 13 -19.24 12.82 -30.20
C ARG A 13 -18.74 12.29 -28.86
N THR A 14 -18.35 13.18 -27.95
CA THR A 14 -17.89 12.80 -26.61
C THR A 14 -19.01 12.11 -25.84
N ARG A 15 -20.24 12.63 -25.87
CA ARG A 15 -21.43 12.01 -25.25
C ARG A 15 -21.72 10.63 -25.85
N HIS A 16 -21.58 10.47 -27.16
CA HIS A 16 -21.69 9.15 -27.80
C HIS A 16 -20.62 8.18 -27.32
N VAL A 17 -19.35 8.61 -27.24
CA VAL A 17 -18.25 7.79 -26.73
C VAL A 17 -18.50 7.39 -25.27
N LEU A 18 -18.95 8.31 -24.41
CA LEU A 18 -19.32 8.03 -23.02
C LEU A 18 -20.45 6.97 -22.95
N SER A 19 -21.47 7.06 -23.78
CA SER A 19 -22.54 6.07 -23.84
C SER A 19 -22.03 4.67 -24.24
N GLU A 20 -21.05 4.59 -25.12
CA GLU A 20 -20.41 3.34 -25.52
C GLU A 20 -19.47 2.78 -24.40
N ILE A 21 -18.71 3.64 -23.73
CA ILE A 21 -17.80 3.25 -22.63
C ILE A 21 -18.60 2.75 -21.44
N PHE A 22 -19.61 3.51 -20.99
CA PHE A 22 -20.35 3.25 -19.78
C PHE A 22 -21.63 2.44 -19.99
N GLY A 23 -21.97 2.07 -21.25
CA GLY A 23 -23.18 1.30 -21.54
C GLY A 23 -23.29 0.03 -20.70
N GLY A 24 -24.38 -0.12 -19.95
CA GLY A 24 -24.62 -1.22 -19.00
C GLY A 24 -23.92 -1.08 -17.65
N CYS A 25 -23.27 0.06 -17.36
CA CYS A 25 -22.76 0.40 -16.05
C CYS A 25 -23.83 1.17 -15.25
N SER A 26 -24.00 0.87 -13.96
CA SER A 26 -24.75 1.76 -13.08
C SER A 26 -23.93 3.04 -12.82
N LEU A 27 -24.53 4.19 -13.14
CA LEU A 27 -23.97 5.52 -12.91
C LEU A 27 -24.61 6.23 -11.71
N ASP A 28 -25.16 5.48 -10.77
CA ASP A 28 -25.84 6.04 -9.60
C ASP A 28 -24.87 6.78 -8.67
N LYS A 29 -23.64 6.29 -8.57
CA LYS A 29 -22.60 6.85 -7.70
C LYS A 29 -21.62 7.78 -8.41
N VAL A 30 -21.44 7.64 -9.73
CA VAL A 30 -20.41 8.37 -10.48
C VAL A 30 -21.00 9.03 -11.71
N GLY A 31 -20.70 10.32 -11.88
CA GLY A 31 -21.01 11.09 -13.09
C GLY A 31 -19.76 11.50 -13.84
N VAL A 32 -19.95 12.09 -14.99
CA VAL A 32 -18.88 12.71 -15.78
C VAL A 32 -19.21 14.18 -15.99
N ARG A 33 -18.25 15.07 -15.78
CA ARG A 33 -18.35 16.48 -16.16
C ARG A 33 -17.38 16.75 -17.29
N LEU A 34 -17.88 17.32 -18.38
CA LEU A 34 -17.08 17.71 -19.52
C LEU A 34 -16.27 18.98 -19.22
N TRP A 35 -15.34 19.35 -20.08
CA TRP A 35 -14.47 20.53 -19.96
C TRP A 35 -15.21 21.87 -20.05
N ASP A 36 -16.41 21.88 -20.63
CA ASP A 36 -17.32 23.04 -20.70
C ASP A 36 -18.24 23.17 -19.48
N GLY A 37 -18.14 22.26 -18.51
CA GLY A 37 -18.94 22.21 -17.31
C GLY A 37 -20.21 21.37 -17.41
N THR A 38 -20.60 20.88 -18.61
CA THR A 38 -21.81 20.06 -18.76
C THR A 38 -21.69 18.71 -18.11
N ALA A 39 -22.76 18.24 -17.46
CA ALA A 39 -22.79 16.93 -16.80
C ALA A 39 -23.31 15.82 -17.75
N TRP A 40 -22.86 14.60 -17.50
CA TRP A 40 -23.32 13.38 -18.18
C TRP A 40 -23.46 12.25 -17.16
N PRO A 41 -24.48 11.38 -17.20
CA PRO A 41 -25.60 11.37 -18.16
C PRO A 41 -26.65 12.46 -17.86
N ASP A 42 -26.66 13.02 -16.67
CA ASP A 42 -27.57 14.04 -16.17
C ASP A 42 -26.90 14.85 -15.03
N GLU A 43 -27.59 15.87 -14.51
CA GLU A 43 -27.07 16.78 -13.47
C GLU A 43 -27.31 16.31 -12.03
N ARG A 44 -27.79 15.09 -11.81
CA ARG A 44 -28.03 14.59 -10.44
C ARG A 44 -26.72 14.56 -9.64
N PRO A 45 -26.72 15.01 -8.38
CA PRO A 45 -25.56 14.88 -7.51
C PRO A 45 -25.15 13.42 -7.34
N ARG A 46 -23.85 13.16 -7.41
CA ARG A 46 -23.26 11.82 -7.25
C ARG A 46 -22.11 11.83 -6.25
N ALA A 47 -21.77 10.65 -5.72
CA ALA A 47 -20.66 10.50 -4.78
C ALA A 47 -19.32 10.91 -5.39
N ALA A 48 -19.12 10.64 -6.68
CA ALA A 48 -17.92 11.05 -7.42
C ALA A 48 -18.25 11.61 -8.80
N VAL A 49 -17.38 12.48 -9.30
CA VAL A 49 -17.45 13.05 -10.64
C VAL A 49 -16.10 12.92 -11.34
N LEU A 50 -16.09 12.29 -12.52
CA LEU A 50 -14.94 12.29 -13.41
C LEU A 50 -14.94 13.60 -14.20
N ALA A 51 -14.10 14.56 -13.81
CA ALA A 51 -14.01 15.87 -14.44
C ALA A 51 -13.01 15.87 -15.58
N LEU A 52 -13.48 15.79 -16.83
CA LEU A 52 -12.63 15.85 -18.03
C LEU A 52 -12.08 17.27 -18.21
N LYS A 53 -10.77 17.41 -18.37
CA LYS A 53 -10.12 18.73 -18.45
C LYS A 53 -10.02 19.31 -19.86
N HIS A 54 -10.21 18.48 -20.89
CA HIS A 54 -10.16 18.89 -22.30
C HIS A 54 -10.86 17.86 -23.20
N PRO A 55 -11.22 18.20 -24.44
CA PRO A 55 -11.94 17.32 -25.35
C PRO A 55 -11.27 15.98 -25.68
N GLY A 56 -9.95 15.92 -25.60
CA GLY A 56 -9.17 14.72 -25.85
C GLY A 56 -8.98 13.78 -24.64
N ALA A 57 -9.54 14.12 -23.48
CA ALA A 57 -9.30 13.38 -22.24
C ALA A 57 -9.66 11.89 -22.33
N LEU A 58 -10.82 11.55 -22.91
CA LEU A 58 -11.25 10.15 -23.08
C LEU A 58 -10.25 9.36 -23.95
N GLY A 59 -9.66 9.97 -24.94
CA GLY A 59 -8.61 9.34 -25.74
C GLY A 59 -7.37 9.02 -24.92
N GLN A 60 -6.93 9.94 -24.04
CA GLN A 60 -5.79 9.69 -23.13
C GLN A 60 -6.09 8.58 -22.12
N MET A 61 -7.31 8.54 -21.60
CA MET A 61 -7.75 7.56 -20.61
C MET A 61 -7.85 6.14 -21.19
N PHE A 62 -8.43 5.97 -22.37
CA PHE A 62 -8.89 4.65 -22.84
C PHE A 62 -8.18 4.07 -24.05
N LEU A 63 -7.47 4.87 -24.87
CA LEU A 63 -6.69 4.32 -26.02
C LEU A 63 -5.57 3.37 -25.59
N PRO A 64 -4.85 3.59 -24.46
CA PRO A 64 -3.87 2.61 -23.99
C PRO A 64 -4.50 1.27 -23.60
N GLY A 65 -5.77 1.27 -23.17
CA GLY A 65 -6.52 0.08 -22.79
C GLY A 65 -5.91 -0.69 -21.62
N THR A 66 -5.21 0.01 -20.72
CA THR A 66 -4.51 -0.56 -19.55
C THR A 66 -4.80 0.26 -18.28
N GLU A 67 -4.68 -0.38 -17.11
CA GLU A 67 -4.76 0.29 -15.81
C GLU A 67 -3.72 1.43 -15.70
N VAL A 68 -2.49 1.17 -16.13
CA VAL A 68 -1.40 2.16 -16.11
C VAL A 68 -1.73 3.37 -16.97
N GLY A 69 -2.30 3.16 -18.17
CA GLY A 69 -2.69 4.25 -19.05
C GLY A 69 -3.76 5.16 -18.45
N LEU A 70 -4.74 4.57 -17.76
CA LEU A 70 -5.77 5.32 -17.06
C LEU A 70 -5.17 6.12 -15.89
N ALA A 71 -4.27 5.50 -15.11
CA ALA A 71 -3.57 6.16 -14.01
C ALA A 71 -2.68 7.32 -14.51
N GLU A 72 -1.91 7.12 -15.58
CA GLU A 72 -1.07 8.18 -16.18
C GLU A 72 -1.92 9.36 -16.68
N ALA A 73 -3.10 9.12 -17.29
CA ALA A 73 -4.01 10.18 -17.69
C ALA A 73 -4.49 11.01 -16.48
N TYR A 74 -4.71 10.35 -15.32
CA TYR A 74 -5.00 11.05 -14.07
C TYR A 74 -3.79 11.88 -13.58
N LEU A 75 -2.59 11.30 -13.57
CA LEU A 75 -1.36 12.00 -13.14
C LEU A 75 -1.03 13.20 -14.03
N ASP A 76 -1.29 13.11 -15.34
CA ASP A 76 -1.09 14.20 -16.30
C ASP A 76 -2.21 15.25 -16.30
N ASN A 77 -3.19 15.10 -15.40
CA ASN A 77 -4.34 16.01 -15.30
C ASN A 77 -5.17 16.08 -16.59
N ASP A 78 -5.29 14.99 -17.33
CA ASP A 78 -6.22 14.89 -18.45
C ASP A 78 -7.68 14.82 -17.93
N PHE A 79 -7.86 14.25 -16.73
CA PHE A 79 -9.09 14.28 -15.95
C PHE A 79 -8.78 14.35 -14.45
N ASP A 80 -9.81 14.65 -13.67
CA ASP A 80 -9.77 14.61 -12.21
C ASP A 80 -10.91 13.78 -11.64
N ILE A 81 -10.79 13.36 -10.40
CA ILE A 81 -11.83 12.66 -9.64
C ILE A 81 -12.22 13.53 -8.47
N GLU A 82 -13.40 14.15 -8.55
CA GLU A 82 -13.97 14.96 -7.49
C GLU A 82 -14.89 14.11 -6.62
N GLY A 83 -14.90 14.35 -5.31
CA GLY A 83 -15.68 13.57 -4.35
C GLY A 83 -15.02 12.24 -3.99
N ASP A 84 -15.83 11.19 -3.83
CA ASP A 84 -15.39 9.87 -3.36
C ASP A 84 -14.61 9.10 -4.44
N ILE A 85 -13.30 9.14 -4.37
CA ILE A 85 -12.43 8.41 -5.30
C ILE A 85 -12.63 6.89 -5.23
N GLU A 86 -13.03 6.30 -4.08
CA GLU A 86 -13.30 4.87 -3.99
C GLU A 86 -14.50 4.45 -4.86
N ALA A 87 -15.51 5.32 -5.01
CA ALA A 87 -16.63 5.08 -5.92
C ALA A 87 -16.17 5.02 -7.39
N ALA A 88 -15.16 5.82 -7.78
CA ALA A 88 -14.59 5.77 -9.11
C ALA A 88 -13.87 4.44 -9.41
N PHE A 89 -13.26 3.80 -8.42
CA PHE A 89 -12.63 2.48 -8.59
C PHE A 89 -13.65 1.36 -8.87
N GLU A 90 -14.88 1.44 -8.34
CA GLU A 90 -15.94 0.48 -8.67
C GLU A 90 -16.27 0.49 -10.17
N ILE A 91 -16.29 1.68 -10.76
CA ILE A 91 -16.47 1.85 -12.21
C ILE A 91 -15.22 1.42 -13.00
N ALA A 92 -14.02 1.72 -12.50
CA ALA A 92 -12.78 1.32 -13.17
C ALA A 92 -12.69 -0.20 -13.35
N ASP A 93 -13.09 -1.00 -12.35
CA ASP A 93 -13.16 -2.47 -12.47
C ASP A 93 -14.08 -2.92 -13.61
N PHE A 94 -15.26 -2.29 -13.73
CA PHE A 94 -16.20 -2.59 -14.82
C PHE A 94 -15.62 -2.23 -16.19
N LEU A 95 -15.02 -1.05 -16.31
CA LEU A 95 -14.44 -0.56 -17.55
C LEU A 95 -13.25 -1.43 -18.00
N LEU A 96 -12.34 -1.78 -17.09
CA LEU A 96 -11.20 -2.65 -17.39
C LEU A 96 -11.68 -4.07 -17.77
N GLY A 97 -12.77 -4.55 -17.17
CA GLY A 97 -13.41 -5.81 -17.55
C GLY A 97 -13.91 -5.81 -19.01
N ARG A 98 -14.52 -4.71 -19.45
CA ARG A 98 -15.01 -4.55 -20.84
C ARG A 98 -13.90 -4.46 -21.87
N LEU A 99 -12.76 -3.88 -21.51
CA LEU A 99 -11.60 -3.76 -22.38
C LEU A 99 -10.89 -5.09 -22.65
N LYS A 100 -11.33 -6.21 -22.07
CA LYS A 100 -10.84 -7.56 -22.44
C LYS A 100 -11.40 -8.07 -23.76
N ASP A 101 -12.59 -7.61 -24.19
CA ASP A 101 -13.20 -7.98 -25.45
C ASP A 101 -12.53 -7.19 -26.61
N TRP A 102 -11.77 -7.88 -27.46
CA TRP A 102 -11.03 -7.27 -28.56
C TRP A 102 -11.94 -6.53 -29.57
N ARG A 103 -13.18 -7.04 -29.81
CA ARG A 103 -14.11 -6.39 -30.75
C ARG A 103 -14.59 -5.05 -30.21
N LYS A 104 -14.87 -5.00 -28.91
CA LYS A 104 -15.22 -3.74 -28.21
C LYS A 104 -14.04 -2.77 -28.20
N LYS A 105 -12.82 -3.27 -27.97
CA LYS A 105 -11.60 -2.45 -28.05
C LYS A 105 -11.42 -1.79 -29.41
N VAL A 106 -11.58 -2.53 -30.51
CA VAL A 106 -11.41 -1.99 -31.86
C VAL A 106 -12.48 -0.93 -32.15
N LYS A 107 -13.74 -1.20 -31.83
CA LYS A 107 -14.83 -0.22 -31.98
C LYS A 107 -14.54 1.05 -31.20
N LEU A 108 -14.19 0.90 -29.91
CA LEU A 108 -13.91 2.03 -29.03
C LEU A 108 -12.67 2.82 -29.50
N ALA A 109 -11.60 2.15 -29.91
CA ALA A 109 -10.41 2.81 -30.44
C ALA A 109 -10.73 3.70 -31.65
N GLY A 110 -11.56 3.23 -32.57
CA GLY A 110 -12.03 4.02 -33.74
C GLY A 110 -12.76 5.30 -33.30
N LEU A 111 -13.64 5.21 -32.30
CA LEU A 111 -14.37 6.37 -31.78
C LEU A 111 -13.44 7.35 -31.02
N LEU A 112 -12.50 6.84 -30.22
CA LEU A 112 -11.55 7.64 -29.46
C LEU A 112 -10.54 8.39 -30.34
N VAL A 113 -10.09 7.79 -31.43
CA VAL A 113 -9.17 8.43 -32.40
C VAL A 113 -9.86 9.59 -33.13
N ALA A 114 -11.18 9.55 -33.27
CA ALA A 114 -11.95 10.63 -33.88
C ALA A 114 -12.15 11.87 -32.94
N LEU A 115 -11.80 11.75 -31.65
CA LEU A 115 -11.79 12.87 -30.73
C LEU A 115 -10.53 13.74 -30.89
N PRO A 116 -10.59 15.03 -30.60
CA PRO A 116 -9.43 15.92 -30.64
C PRO A 116 -8.30 15.43 -29.73
N GLY A 117 -7.05 15.54 -30.16
CA GLY A 117 -5.89 15.29 -29.31
C GLY A 117 -5.60 16.49 -28.38
N ARG A 118 -4.83 16.26 -27.29
CA ARG A 118 -4.34 17.31 -26.41
C ARG A 118 -3.40 18.23 -27.17
N ASN A 119 -3.73 19.52 -27.27
CA ASN A 119 -2.92 20.55 -27.98
C ASN A 119 -2.52 20.17 -29.42
N GLY A 120 -3.41 19.48 -30.17
CA GLY A 120 -3.13 19.04 -31.56
C GLY A 120 -2.07 17.94 -31.69
N ARG A 121 -1.59 17.36 -30.60
CA ARG A 121 -0.66 16.21 -30.61
C ARG A 121 -1.41 14.89 -30.64
N SER A 122 -0.98 13.97 -31.49
CA SER A 122 -1.61 12.66 -31.65
C SER A 122 -1.57 11.84 -30.35
N THR A 123 -2.71 11.47 -29.82
CA THR A 123 -2.90 10.54 -28.71
C THR A 123 -2.24 9.17 -28.97
N ILE A 124 -2.11 8.81 -30.26
CA ILE A 124 -1.51 7.55 -30.73
C ILE A 124 -0.05 7.42 -30.32
N ARG A 125 0.74 8.51 -30.29
CA ARG A 125 2.16 8.45 -29.89
C ARG A 125 2.36 8.04 -28.44
N ARG A 126 1.47 8.42 -27.55
CA ARG A 126 1.52 8.05 -26.12
C ARG A 126 1.13 6.59 -25.94
N ALA A 127 0.03 6.15 -26.56
CA ALA A 127 -0.40 4.76 -26.54
C ALA A 127 0.70 3.83 -27.09
N ALA A 128 1.38 4.22 -28.17
CA ALA A 128 2.51 3.47 -28.73
C ALA A 128 3.72 3.39 -27.77
N ARG A 129 4.03 4.46 -27.01
CA ARG A 129 5.11 4.45 -26.00
C ARG A 129 4.85 3.50 -24.84
N GLN A 130 3.59 3.35 -24.44
CA GLN A 130 3.19 2.44 -23.33
C GLN A 130 3.20 0.96 -23.76
N LEU A 131 3.07 0.69 -25.08
CA LEU A 131 3.13 -0.67 -25.64
C LEU A 131 4.57 -1.17 -25.85
N LEU A 132 5.58 -0.30 -25.77
CA LEU A 132 6.99 -0.70 -25.87
C LEU A 132 7.45 -1.32 -24.56
N PRO A 133 8.00 -2.56 -24.57
CA PRO A 133 8.53 -3.18 -23.37
C PRO A 133 9.68 -2.32 -22.81
N ARG A 134 9.56 -1.88 -21.54
CA ARG A 134 10.68 -1.24 -20.84
C ARG A 134 11.74 -2.31 -20.56
N ILE A 135 12.87 -2.23 -21.26
CA ILE A 135 14.01 -3.13 -21.08
C ILE A 135 14.56 -2.87 -19.66
N ARG A 136 14.29 -3.80 -18.73
CA ARG A 136 14.87 -3.82 -17.38
C ARG A 136 16.34 -4.22 -17.48
N GLY A 137 17.25 -3.26 -17.31
CA GLY A 137 18.67 -3.56 -17.13
C GLY A 137 18.88 -4.34 -15.82
N ARG A 138 19.66 -5.44 -15.88
CA ARG A 138 20.15 -6.16 -14.69
C ARG A 138 21.10 -5.24 -13.89
N ARG A 139 20.59 -4.57 -12.84
CA ARG A 139 21.40 -3.83 -11.86
C ARG A 139 21.57 -4.69 -10.59
N SER A 140 22.63 -4.42 -9.83
CA SER A 140 22.88 -5.07 -8.54
C SER A 140 21.63 -5.03 -7.66
N LEU A 141 21.17 -6.21 -7.20
CA LEU A 141 19.95 -6.40 -6.41
C LEU A 141 19.95 -5.56 -5.11
N LEU A 142 21.11 -5.37 -4.48
CA LEU A 142 21.27 -4.60 -3.24
C LEU A 142 21.05 -3.09 -3.43
N GLU A 143 21.58 -2.52 -4.52
CA GLU A 143 21.35 -1.10 -4.85
C GLU A 143 19.92 -0.84 -5.32
N HIS A 144 19.30 -1.83 -5.96
CA HIS A 144 17.90 -1.74 -6.39
C HIS A 144 16.95 -1.70 -5.20
N ASP A 145 17.14 -2.59 -4.21
CA ASP A 145 16.32 -2.65 -2.99
C ASP A 145 16.44 -1.36 -2.18
N ARG A 146 17.67 -0.86 -1.98
CA ARG A 146 17.89 0.42 -1.30
C ARG A 146 17.22 1.58 -2.03
N ARG A 147 17.34 1.66 -3.35
CA ARG A 147 16.72 2.74 -4.14
C ARG A 147 15.20 2.67 -4.16
N ALA A 148 14.60 1.47 -4.22
CA ALA A 148 13.15 1.31 -4.17
C ALA A 148 12.58 1.77 -2.83
N VAL A 149 13.21 1.36 -1.71
CA VAL A 149 12.86 1.83 -0.37
C VAL A 149 13.08 3.34 -0.25
N THR A 150 14.24 3.85 -0.67
CA THR A 150 14.58 5.28 -0.63
C THR A 150 13.58 6.10 -1.44
N PHE A 151 13.22 5.69 -2.66
CA PHE A 151 12.27 6.41 -3.51
C PHE A 151 10.88 6.57 -2.86
N HIS A 152 10.38 5.52 -2.19
CA HIS A 152 9.08 5.57 -1.52
C HIS A 152 9.12 6.37 -0.22
N TYR A 153 10.22 6.27 0.56
CA TYR A 153 10.34 6.88 1.89
C TYR A 153 11.12 8.21 1.90
N ASP A 154 11.63 8.70 0.75
CA ASP A 154 12.31 10.01 0.62
C ASP A 154 11.33 11.20 0.60
N VAL A 155 10.04 10.96 0.69
CA VAL A 155 9.06 12.00 1.00
C VAL A 155 9.25 12.43 2.45
N SER A 156 9.17 13.74 2.74
CA SER A 156 9.47 14.28 4.07
C SER A 156 8.59 13.69 5.20
N ASN A 157 9.13 13.62 6.42
CA ASN A 157 8.36 13.24 7.60
C ASN A 157 7.10 14.13 7.78
N ASP A 158 7.18 15.41 7.39
CA ASP A 158 6.08 16.36 7.52
C ASP A 158 4.92 16.00 6.58
N PHE A 159 5.21 15.52 5.35
CA PHE A 159 4.16 14.99 4.48
C PHE A 159 3.46 13.76 5.08
N TYR A 160 4.23 12.80 5.64
CA TYR A 160 3.64 11.62 6.29
C TYR A 160 2.80 11.98 7.52
N ARG A 161 3.20 12.99 8.28
CA ARG A 161 2.49 13.47 9.48
C ARG A 161 1.09 13.98 9.18
N LEU A 162 0.83 14.46 7.97
CA LEU A 162 -0.49 14.97 7.58
C LEU A 162 -1.57 13.89 7.60
N TRP A 163 -1.21 12.64 7.34
CA TRP A 163 -2.19 11.59 7.14
C TRP A 163 -1.97 10.32 7.96
N LEU A 164 -0.78 10.07 8.52
CA LEU A 164 -0.56 9.01 9.49
C LEU A 164 -1.16 9.37 10.87
N ASP A 165 -1.14 8.42 11.79
CA ASP A 165 -1.44 8.63 13.21
C ASP A 165 -0.31 9.37 13.94
N ARG A 166 -0.57 9.80 15.18
CA ARG A 166 0.40 10.53 16.02
C ARG A 166 1.71 9.78 16.26
N GLN A 167 1.72 8.45 16.16
CA GLN A 167 2.91 7.63 16.35
C GLN A 167 3.66 7.34 15.04
N MET A 168 3.19 7.86 13.91
CA MET A 168 3.78 7.66 12.57
C MET A 168 3.82 6.18 12.18
N VAL A 169 2.71 5.47 12.35
CA VAL A 169 2.63 4.05 12.01
C VAL A 169 2.14 3.86 10.57
N TYR A 170 3.05 3.48 9.71
CA TYR A 170 2.73 3.24 8.29
C TYR A 170 2.50 1.75 8.00
N SER A 171 1.47 1.20 8.62
CA SER A 171 1.02 -0.20 8.42
C SER A 171 -0.41 -0.38 8.93
N CYS A 172 -1.01 -1.54 8.67
CA CYS A 172 -2.38 -1.88 9.05
C CYS A 172 -2.63 -1.65 10.56
N ALA A 173 -3.65 -0.87 10.90
CA ALA A 173 -4.15 -0.67 12.28
C ALA A 173 -5.07 -1.83 12.70
N TYR A 174 -5.44 -1.89 13.99
CA TYR A 174 -6.36 -2.89 14.54
C TYR A 174 -7.59 -2.22 15.14
N PHE A 175 -8.71 -2.29 14.44
CA PHE A 175 -9.99 -1.69 14.81
C PHE A 175 -10.83 -2.68 15.64
N GLN A 176 -11.42 -2.24 16.73
CA GLN A 176 -12.43 -3.00 17.49
C GLN A 176 -13.83 -2.73 16.94
N ALA A 177 -14.05 -1.52 16.45
CA ALA A 177 -15.29 -1.12 15.79
C ALA A 177 -14.98 -0.32 14.51
N PRO A 178 -15.86 -0.35 13.48
CA PRO A 178 -15.62 0.34 12.21
C PRO A 178 -15.49 1.87 12.32
N ASN A 179 -15.98 2.46 13.41
CA ASN A 179 -15.95 3.90 13.71
C ASN A 179 -14.84 4.32 14.70
N ASP A 180 -13.94 3.40 15.08
CA ASP A 180 -12.77 3.76 15.88
C ASP A 180 -11.91 4.78 15.09
N ASP A 181 -11.30 5.72 15.80
CA ASP A 181 -10.32 6.62 15.20
C ASP A 181 -8.99 5.90 14.94
N LEU A 182 -8.22 6.44 13.99
CA LEU A 182 -6.98 5.83 13.54
C LEU A 182 -5.92 5.76 14.65
N ASP A 183 -5.80 6.80 15.48
CA ASP A 183 -4.79 6.87 16.53
C ASP A 183 -5.03 5.77 17.58
N THR A 184 -6.27 5.60 17.99
CA THR A 184 -6.69 4.52 18.90
C THR A 184 -6.49 3.15 18.27
N ALA A 185 -6.84 2.97 17.00
CA ALA A 185 -6.68 1.69 16.30
C ALA A 185 -5.20 1.31 16.12
N GLN A 186 -4.30 2.28 15.89
CA GLN A 186 -2.86 2.03 15.80
C GLN A 186 -2.26 1.71 17.17
N GLU A 187 -2.66 2.39 18.24
CA GLU A 187 -2.20 2.07 19.59
C GLU A 187 -2.61 0.65 19.99
N ARG A 188 -3.86 0.26 19.70
CA ARG A 188 -4.33 -1.12 19.91
C ARG A 188 -3.54 -2.14 19.10
N LYS A 189 -3.15 -1.82 17.87
CA LYS A 189 -2.33 -2.69 17.04
C LYS A 189 -0.96 -2.92 17.68
N LEU A 190 -0.30 -1.87 18.16
CA LEU A 190 1.01 -1.99 18.81
C LEU A 190 0.91 -2.86 20.06
N ASP A 191 -0.10 -2.63 20.90
CA ASP A 191 -0.37 -3.42 22.10
C ASP A 191 -0.71 -4.89 21.76
N TYR A 192 -1.50 -5.11 20.71
CA TYR A 192 -1.87 -6.46 20.26
C TYR A 192 -0.68 -7.26 19.73
N LEU A 193 0.25 -6.63 18.99
CA LEU A 193 1.49 -7.25 18.54
C LEU A 193 2.35 -7.68 19.73
N CYS A 194 2.53 -6.81 20.73
CA CYS A 194 3.28 -7.12 21.94
C CYS A 194 2.66 -8.29 22.74
N ARG A 195 1.32 -8.34 22.82
CA ARG A 195 0.60 -9.45 23.47
C ARG A 195 0.69 -10.76 22.68
N LYS A 196 0.60 -10.72 21.36
CA LYS A 196 0.81 -11.92 20.51
C LYS A 196 2.21 -12.49 20.70
N LEU A 197 3.22 -11.63 20.78
CA LEU A 197 4.60 -12.00 21.08
C LEU A 197 4.82 -12.41 22.56
N ARG A 198 3.82 -12.21 23.43
CA ARG A 198 3.89 -12.48 24.87
C ARG A 198 5.08 -11.85 25.54
N LEU A 199 5.38 -10.60 25.19
CA LEU A 199 6.52 -9.86 25.70
C LEU A 199 6.46 -9.71 27.23
N ARG A 200 7.61 -9.89 27.87
CA ARG A 200 7.80 -9.76 29.32
C ARG A 200 8.98 -8.83 29.60
N ALA A 201 8.92 -8.12 30.70
CA ALA A 201 9.99 -7.22 31.13
C ALA A 201 11.36 -7.92 31.12
N GLY A 202 12.38 -7.20 30.65
CA GLY A 202 13.74 -7.68 30.52
C GLY A 202 14.06 -8.49 29.27
N GLN A 203 13.07 -9.00 28.53
CA GLN A 203 13.28 -9.71 27.27
C GLN A 203 13.85 -8.80 26.18
N ARG A 204 14.51 -9.41 25.18
CA ARG A 204 15.09 -8.73 24.02
C ARG A 204 14.18 -8.88 22.81
N LEU A 205 13.71 -7.76 22.27
CA LEU A 205 12.89 -7.69 21.05
C LEU A 205 13.73 -7.10 19.91
N LEU A 206 13.62 -7.69 18.72
CA LEU A 206 14.08 -7.10 17.47
C LEU A 206 12.87 -6.74 16.59
N ASP A 207 12.81 -5.50 16.10
CA ASP A 207 11.84 -5.04 15.10
C ASP A 207 12.55 -4.81 13.75
N ILE A 208 12.28 -5.70 12.78
CA ILE A 208 12.89 -5.66 11.43
C ILE A 208 12.04 -4.78 10.52
N GLY A 209 12.57 -3.64 10.08
CA GLY A 209 11.82 -2.64 9.32
C GLY A 209 10.94 -1.79 10.23
N CYS A 210 11.51 -1.29 11.33
CA CYS A 210 10.79 -0.62 12.41
C CYS A 210 10.14 0.73 12.03
N GLY A 211 10.36 1.24 10.81
CA GLY A 211 9.87 2.55 10.41
C GLY A 211 10.35 3.66 11.35
N TRP A 212 9.45 4.49 11.83
CA TRP A 212 9.72 5.56 12.81
C TRP A 212 9.85 5.04 14.25
N GLY A 213 9.88 3.72 14.47
CA GLY A 213 10.14 3.09 15.77
C GLY A 213 8.95 3.04 16.74
N ALA A 214 7.73 3.20 16.26
CA ALA A 214 6.54 3.22 17.11
C ALA A 214 6.40 1.95 17.97
N LEU A 215 6.62 0.76 17.38
CA LEU A 215 6.54 -0.50 18.10
C LEU A 215 7.70 -0.68 19.09
N VAL A 216 8.91 -0.29 18.70
CA VAL A 216 10.09 -0.29 19.60
C VAL A 216 9.84 0.57 20.83
N PHE A 217 9.34 1.79 20.62
CA PHE A 217 8.96 2.70 21.70
C PHE A 217 7.86 2.12 22.58
N HIS A 218 6.79 1.60 21.99
CA HIS A 218 5.64 1.04 22.70
C HIS A 218 6.05 -0.17 23.55
N ALA A 219 6.81 -1.10 22.98
CA ALA A 219 7.27 -2.31 23.66
C ALA A 219 8.20 -1.99 24.84
N ALA A 220 9.16 -1.09 24.65
CA ALA A 220 10.05 -0.66 25.72
C ALA A 220 9.27 0.02 26.86
N LYS A 221 8.39 0.97 26.53
CA LYS A 221 7.67 1.79 27.51
C LYS A 221 6.62 1.01 28.31
N TYR A 222 5.85 0.15 27.65
CA TYR A 222 4.68 -0.48 28.27
C TYR A 222 4.87 -1.95 28.63
N PHE A 223 5.87 -2.61 28.05
CA PHE A 223 6.17 -4.02 28.34
C PHE A 223 7.54 -4.22 29.01
N GLY A 224 8.34 -3.15 29.17
CA GLY A 224 9.62 -3.19 29.88
C GLY A 224 10.69 -4.06 29.19
N VAL A 225 10.57 -4.26 27.87
CA VAL A 225 11.54 -5.05 27.09
C VAL A 225 12.70 -4.18 26.63
N ARG A 226 13.83 -4.81 26.31
CA ARG A 226 14.94 -4.18 25.58
C ARG A 226 14.68 -4.31 24.10
N ALA A 227 14.16 -3.25 23.47
CA ALA A 227 13.74 -3.24 22.07
C ALA A 227 14.79 -2.63 21.16
N GLU A 228 15.23 -3.38 20.13
CA GLU A 228 16.10 -2.90 19.06
C GLU A 228 15.29 -2.85 17.77
N GLY A 229 15.26 -1.70 17.10
CA GLY A 229 14.63 -1.53 15.79
C GLY A 229 15.66 -1.22 14.72
N ILE A 230 15.45 -1.75 13.52
CA ILE A 230 16.28 -1.47 12.36
C ILE A 230 15.45 -0.95 11.20
N THR A 231 15.98 0.04 10.49
CA THR A 231 15.41 0.62 9.27
C THR A 231 16.52 1.00 8.28
N LEU A 232 16.18 1.10 6.99
CA LEU A 232 17.08 1.62 5.95
C LEU A 232 16.88 3.12 5.70
N SER A 233 15.85 3.74 6.29
CA SER A 233 15.55 5.16 6.13
C SER A 233 16.20 6.00 7.23
N LYS A 234 17.13 6.87 6.85
CA LYS A 234 17.78 7.80 7.77
C LYS A 234 16.79 8.77 8.43
N PRO A 235 15.84 9.41 7.72
CA PRO A 235 14.83 10.27 8.33
C PRO A 235 13.96 9.57 9.37
N GLN A 236 13.60 8.30 9.14
CA GLN A 236 12.84 7.49 10.09
C GLN A 236 13.67 7.21 11.37
N ALA A 237 14.93 6.78 11.19
CA ALA A 237 15.82 6.48 12.32
C ALA A 237 16.09 7.71 13.19
N GLU A 238 16.34 8.86 12.59
CA GLU A 238 16.59 10.12 13.29
C GLU A 238 15.38 10.57 14.10
N TRP A 239 14.19 10.53 13.49
CA TRP A 239 12.93 10.87 14.16
C TRP A 239 12.66 9.95 15.36
N GLY A 240 12.80 8.63 15.18
CA GLY A 240 12.57 7.66 16.27
C GLY A 240 13.59 7.78 17.40
N ARG A 241 14.87 8.04 17.10
CA ARG A 241 15.89 8.30 18.12
C ARG A 241 15.59 9.55 18.95
N ALA A 242 15.16 10.63 18.30
CA ALA A 242 14.75 11.84 19.00
C ALA A 242 13.61 11.57 20.00
N ARG A 243 12.58 10.82 19.57
CA ARG A 243 11.45 10.44 20.42
C ARG A 243 11.86 9.55 21.60
N ILE A 244 12.76 8.59 21.38
CA ILE A 244 13.31 7.72 22.44
C ILE A 244 14.08 8.56 23.47
N ALA A 245 14.90 9.51 23.01
CA ALA A 245 15.66 10.40 23.88
C ALA A 245 14.75 11.32 24.71
N GLU A 246 13.72 11.92 24.09
CA GLU A 246 12.72 12.76 24.77
C GLU A 246 12.00 11.99 25.90
N ALA A 247 11.66 10.72 25.63
CA ALA A 247 11.02 9.85 26.60
C ALA A 247 11.96 9.23 27.65
N ARG A 248 13.27 9.49 27.57
CA ARG A 248 14.33 8.92 28.43
C ARG A 248 14.38 7.39 28.42
N LEU A 249 14.09 6.78 27.29
CA LEU A 249 14.08 5.32 27.08
C LEU A 249 15.37 4.79 26.43
N GLY A 250 16.48 5.54 26.49
CA GLY A 250 17.72 5.19 25.79
C GLY A 250 18.41 3.91 26.25
N ASN A 251 18.09 3.41 27.46
CA ASN A 251 18.60 2.13 27.96
C ASN A 251 17.76 0.93 27.50
N GLU A 252 16.47 1.15 27.19
CA GLU A 252 15.49 0.13 26.85
C GLU A 252 15.19 0.05 25.36
N ALA A 253 15.34 1.17 24.62
CA ALA A 253 14.99 1.27 23.22
C ALA A 253 16.13 1.82 22.38
N LYS A 254 16.38 1.22 21.21
CA LYS A 254 17.41 1.62 20.28
C LYS A 254 16.93 1.50 18.83
N LEU A 255 17.25 2.49 17.99
CA LEU A 255 17.03 2.42 16.54
C LEU A 255 18.36 2.51 15.80
N ASP A 256 18.62 1.54 14.91
CA ASP A 256 19.82 1.51 14.08
C ASP A 256 19.46 1.66 12.58
N LEU A 257 20.27 2.46 11.86
CA LEU A 257 20.25 2.50 10.41
C LEU A 257 21.05 1.30 9.89
N ARG A 258 20.37 0.19 9.61
CA ARG A 258 21.00 -1.10 9.31
C ARG A 258 20.12 -1.95 8.42
N ASP A 259 20.77 -2.72 7.55
CA ASP A 259 20.13 -3.82 6.79
C ASP A 259 19.96 -5.06 7.68
N TYR A 260 18.82 -5.74 7.59
CA TYR A 260 18.56 -6.97 8.36
C TYR A 260 19.60 -8.05 8.09
N ARG A 261 20.16 -8.09 6.88
CA ARG A 261 21.22 -9.06 6.50
C ARG A 261 22.51 -8.88 7.30
N GLU A 262 22.80 -7.68 7.75
CA GLU A 262 24.01 -7.36 8.53
C GLU A 262 23.89 -7.79 10.01
N ILE A 263 22.68 -7.91 10.56
CA ILE A 263 22.48 -8.34 11.95
C ILE A 263 23.03 -9.75 12.15
N PHE A 264 22.84 -10.58 11.16
CA PHE A 264 23.16 -11.99 11.22
C PHE A 264 24.61 -12.30 10.80
N ALA A 265 25.28 -11.37 10.13
CA ALA A 265 26.68 -11.52 9.72
C ALA A 265 27.66 -11.31 10.87
N ASN A 266 27.30 -10.51 11.88
CA ASN A 266 28.20 -10.11 12.98
C ASN A 266 28.05 -10.90 14.30
N GLY A 267 27.41 -12.09 14.27
CA GLY A 267 27.41 -13.10 15.34
C GLY A 267 26.67 -12.74 16.65
N ASN A 268 26.09 -13.76 17.26
CA ASN A 268 25.74 -13.95 18.68
C ASN A 268 24.80 -12.95 19.40
N LYS A 269 24.01 -12.14 18.71
CA LYS A 269 22.85 -11.50 19.36
C LYS A 269 21.64 -12.42 19.22
N PHE A 270 21.15 -12.94 20.35
CA PHE A 270 19.90 -13.71 20.39
C PHE A 270 18.78 -12.86 20.97
N TYR A 271 17.60 -12.97 20.38
CA TYR A 271 16.39 -12.29 20.77
C TYR A 271 15.36 -13.30 21.29
N ASP A 272 14.59 -12.89 22.31
CA ASP A 272 13.46 -13.66 22.82
C ASP A 272 12.28 -13.59 21.87
N ALA A 273 12.12 -12.44 21.21
CA ALA A 273 11.09 -12.19 20.21
C ALA A 273 11.63 -11.39 19.03
N ILE A 274 11.11 -11.69 17.85
CA ILE A 274 11.33 -10.90 16.63
C ILE A 274 9.96 -10.46 16.10
N VAL A 275 9.88 -9.26 15.55
CA VAL A 275 8.71 -8.78 14.83
C VAL A 275 9.15 -8.14 13.52
N SER A 276 8.31 -8.24 12.50
CA SER A 276 8.52 -7.57 11.22
C SER A 276 7.16 -7.23 10.61
N VAL A 277 6.96 -5.96 10.28
CA VAL A 277 5.67 -5.45 9.82
C VAL A 277 5.85 -4.69 8.50
N GLY A 278 5.32 -5.26 7.40
CA GLY A 278 5.40 -4.64 6.06
C GLY A 278 6.80 -4.67 5.46
N MET A 279 7.58 -5.71 5.76
CA MET A 279 8.95 -5.85 5.28
C MET A 279 9.08 -6.99 4.26
N ALA A 280 8.31 -8.08 4.39
CA ALA A 280 8.43 -9.26 3.54
C ALA A 280 8.15 -8.94 2.06
N GLU A 281 7.32 -7.94 1.79
CA GLU A 281 7.01 -7.41 0.46
C GLU A 281 8.25 -6.82 -0.25
N HIS A 282 9.23 -6.34 0.52
CA HIS A 282 10.49 -5.82 0.02
C HIS A 282 11.58 -6.90 -0.11
N VAL A 283 11.41 -8.03 0.55
CA VAL A 283 12.36 -9.16 0.48
C VAL A 283 12.25 -9.87 -0.88
N GLY A 284 11.03 -10.06 -1.38
CA GLY A 284 10.73 -10.82 -2.59
C GLY A 284 10.75 -12.34 -2.36
N ARG A 285 9.87 -13.06 -3.09
CA ARG A 285 9.60 -14.50 -2.87
C ARG A 285 10.83 -15.39 -2.94
N GLU A 286 11.80 -15.07 -3.79
CA GLU A 286 13.02 -15.87 -3.96
C GLU A 286 13.93 -15.84 -2.72
N ARG A 287 13.87 -14.75 -1.93
CA ARG A 287 14.71 -14.52 -0.75
C ARG A 287 13.99 -14.77 0.59
N LEU A 288 12.71 -15.11 0.55
CA LEU A 288 11.97 -15.43 1.78
C LEU A 288 12.61 -16.56 2.60
N PRO A 289 13.13 -17.65 2.01
CA PRO A 289 13.81 -18.69 2.79
C PRO A 289 15.01 -18.15 3.57
N ASP A 290 15.86 -17.33 2.94
CA ASP A 290 17.02 -16.73 3.60
C ASP A 290 16.61 -15.77 4.71
N TYR A 291 15.55 -14.98 4.49
CA TYR A 291 14.99 -14.07 5.47
C TYR A 291 14.46 -14.79 6.71
N PHE A 292 13.66 -15.86 6.52
CA PHE A 292 13.16 -16.65 7.65
C PHE A 292 14.27 -17.45 8.34
N ALA A 293 15.21 -18.01 7.60
CA ALA A 293 16.37 -18.72 8.19
C ALA A 293 17.23 -17.77 9.03
N ALA A 294 17.41 -16.52 8.59
CA ALA A 294 18.12 -15.52 9.33
C ALA A 294 17.40 -15.16 10.65
N ALA A 295 16.09 -14.92 10.60
CA ALA A 295 15.27 -14.68 11.79
C ALA A 295 15.30 -15.87 12.76
N HIS A 296 15.21 -17.12 12.24
CA HIS A 296 15.28 -18.33 13.06
C HIS A 296 16.63 -18.46 13.79
N ARG A 297 17.75 -18.17 13.11
CA ARG A 297 19.08 -18.20 13.75
C ARG A 297 19.22 -17.18 14.89
N ALA A 298 18.60 -16.01 14.74
CA ALA A 298 18.68 -14.92 15.71
C ALA A 298 17.81 -15.13 16.95
N LEU A 299 16.84 -16.04 16.91
CA LEU A 299 16.00 -16.36 18.07
C LEU A 299 16.66 -17.33 19.02
N VAL A 300 16.43 -17.14 20.32
CA VAL A 300 16.68 -18.16 21.34
C VAL A 300 15.76 -19.37 21.12
N PRO A 301 16.11 -20.58 21.64
CA PRO A 301 15.15 -21.68 21.72
C PRO A 301 13.86 -21.22 22.42
N SER A 302 12.71 -21.66 21.94
CA SER A 302 11.37 -21.23 22.39
C SER A 302 11.04 -19.75 22.12
N GLY A 303 11.89 -19.03 21.38
CA GLY A 303 11.62 -17.67 20.91
C GLY A 303 10.52 -17.63 19.84
N VAL A 304 9.88 -16.49 19.69
CA VAL A 304 8.78 -16.29 18.76
C VAL A 304 9.10 -15.22 17.71
N PHE A 305 8.56 -15.41 16.51
CA PHE A 305 8.63 -14.42 15.44
C PHE A 305 7.23 -14.10 14.93
N LEU A 306 6.84 -12.83 14.93
CA LEU A 306 5.61 -12.36 14.32
C LEU A 306 5.94 -11.62 13.02
N ASN A 307 5.43 -12.13 11.90
CA ASN A 307 5.53 -11.48 10.61
C ASN A 307 4.15 -10.97 10.17
N GLN A 308 4.03 -9.66 9.95
CA GLN A 308 2.84 -9.07 9.31
C GLN A 308 3.23 -8.69 7.88
N ALA A 309 2.55 -9.25 6.89
CA ALA A 309 2.84 -8.99 5.49
C ALA A 309 1.58 -8.98 4.63
N ILE A 310 1.61 -8.17 3.57
CA ILE A 310 0.61 -8.20 2.51
C ILE A 310 0.88 -9.43 1.63
N GLY A 311 -0.17 -10.11 1.24
CA GLY A 311 -0.12 -11.22 0.30
C GLY A 311 -1.23 -11.14 -0.74
N GLU A 312 -1.12 -11.95 -1.78
CA GLU A 312 -2.20 -12.11 -2.75
C GLU A 312 -3.51 -12.51 -2.05
N GLY A 313 -4.61 -11.93 -2.51
CA GLY A 313 -5.94 -12.29 -2.04
C GLY A 313 -6.53 -13.48 -2.80
N VAL A 314 -7.71 -13.92 -2.38
CA VAL A 314 -8.43 -15.05 -3.01
C VAL A 314 -9.11 -14.67 -4.32
N VAL A 315 -9.36 -13.38 -4.54
CA VAL A 315 -9.93 -12.85 -5.79
C VAL A 315 -8.78 -12.49 -6.72
N LEU A 316 -8.52 -13.34 -7.69
CA LEU A 316 -7.44 -13.13 -8.64
C LEU A 316 -7.65 -11.85 -9.44
N ARG A 317 -6.61 -11.03 -9.52
CA ARG A 317 -6.56 -9.94 -10.50
C ARG A 317 -6.30 -10.53 -11.90
N PRO A 318 -6.84 -9.89 -12.94
CA PRO A 318 -6.42 -10.22 -14.29
C PRO A 318 -4.92 -10.04 -14.43
N ASP A 319 -4.27 -11.02 -15.02
CA ASP A 319 -2.82 -10.99 -15.28
C ASP A 319 -2.44 -9.73 -16.08
N ASN A 320 -1.66 -8.84 -15.47
CA ASN A 320 -1.26 -7.58 -16.09
C ASN A 320 0.20 -7.69 -16.54
N LYS A 321 0.40 -8.21 -17.75
CA LYS A 321 1.73 -8.45 -18.35
C LYS A 321 2.64 -7.21 -18.42
N ASN A 322 2.06 -6.01 -18.28
CA ASN A 322 2.78 -4.73 -18.36
C ASN A 322 3.13 -4.14 -16.98
N GLY A 323 2.90 -4.88 -15.90
CA GLY A 323 3.04 -4.39 -14.52
C GLY A 323 1.83 -3.58 -14.06
N SER A 324 1.71 -3.38 -12.76
CA SER A 324 0.66 -2.55 -12.16
C SER A 324 1.11 -1.09 -11.99
N PHE A 325 0.16 -0.18 -11.77
CA PHE A 325 0.46 1.20 -11.38
C PHE A 325 1.35 1.25 -10.12
N ILE A 326 1.04 0.42 -9.12
CA ILE A 326 1.79 0.36 -7.86
C ILE A 326 3.24 -0.05 -8.11
N GLU A 327 3.48 -1.06 -8.96
CA GLU A 327 4.83 -1.50 -9.31
C GLU A 327 5.65 -0.43 -10.06
N GLN A 328 4.99 0.40 -10.87
CA GLN A 328 5.69 1.42 -11.67
C GLN A 328 5.95 2.72 -10.91
N HIS A 329 5.04 3.13 -10.02
CA HIS A 329 5.03 4.47 -9.43
C HIS A 329 5.20 4.49 -7.92
N VAL A 330 5.01 3.37 -7.20
CA VAL A 330 5.00 3.36 -5.74
C VAL A 330 6.04 2.40 -5.17
N PHE A 331 5.98 1.12 -5.53
CA PHE A 331 6.89 0.06 -5.05
C PHE A 331 7.57 -0.68 -6.20
N PRO A 332 8.58 -0.08 -6.84
CA PRO A 332 9.31 -0.76 -7.90
C PRO A 332 9.96 -2.05 -7.38
N GLY A 333 9.56 -3.19 -7.95
CA GLY A 333 10.08 -4.50 -7.55
C GLY A 333 9.46 -5.11 -6.30
N GLY A 334 8.41 -4.50 -5.73
CA GLY A 334 7.62 -5.11 -4.66
C GLY A 334 6.97 -6.41 -5.13
N ASP A 335 7.00 -7.43 -4.28
CA ASP A 335 6.40 -8.74 -4.54
C ASP A 335 5.44 -9.09 -3.39
N ILE A 336 4.20 -9.45 -3.72
CA ILE A 336 3.16 -9.84 -2.76
C ILE A 336 2.88 -11.33 -2.93
N PRO A 337 3.70 -12.23 -2.35
CA PRO A 337 3.52 -13.66 -2.53
C PRO A 337 2.24 -14.15 -1.86
N PRO A 338 1.60 -15.20 -2.40
CA PRO A 338 0.51 -15.88 -1.72
C PRO A 338 0.94 -16.38 -0.35
N LEU A 339 0.02 -16.36 0.62
CA LEU A 339 0.27 -16.82 1.99
C LEU A 339 0.94 -18.20 2.06
N PRO A 340 0.55 -19.24 1.29
CA PRO A 340 1.21 -20.54 1.34
C PRO A 340 2.71 -20.52 1.02
N ILE A 341 3.16 -19.61 0.16
CA ILE A 341 4.60 -19.44 -0.15
C ILE A 341 5.35 -18.90 1.05
N MET A 342 4.81 -17.90 1.76
CA MET A 342 5.41 -17.38 2.99
C MET A 342 5.47 -18.44 4.10
N LEU A 343 4.38 -19.18 4.30
CA LEU A 343 4.31 -20.23 5.32
C LEU A 343 5.32 -21.34 5.03
N ARG A 344 5.39 -21.81 3.79
CA ARG A 344 6.36 -22.84 3.38
C ARG A 344 7.81 -22.37 3.57
N ALA A 345 8.13 -21.13 3.24
CA ALA A 345 9.46 -20.57 3.44
C ALA A 345 9.86 -20.55 4.93
N ALA A 346 8.92 -20.20 5.81
CA ALA A 346 9.13 -20.20 7.25
C ALA A 346 9.33 -21.64 7.81
N GLU A 347 8.46 -22.58 7.45
CA GLU A 347 8.58 -24.00 7.87
C GLU A 347 9.88 -24.62 7.37
N SER A 348 10.26 -24.39 6.11
CA SER A 348 11.54 -24.89 5.55
C SER A 348 12.75 -24.29 6.26
N SER A 349 12.58 -23.18 6.99
CA SER A 349 13.64 -22.55 7.80
C SER A 349 13.64 -23.03 9.27
N GLY A 350 12.79 -23.97 9.64
CA GLY A 350 12.71 -24.56 10.98
C GLY A 350 11.68 -23.93 11.92
N PHE A 351 10.83 -23.05 11.44
CA PHE A 351 9.74 -22.47 12.25
C PHE A 351 8.52 -23.39 12.32
N GLU A 352 7.87 -23.42 13.48
CA GLU A 352 6.53 -23.95 13.64
C GLU A 352 5.49 -22.80 13.54
N ILE A 353 4.47 -22.98 12.69
CA ILE A 353 3.37 -22.00 12.55
C ILE A 353 2.42 -22.16 13.73
N ARG A 354 2.21 -21.08 14.52
CA ARG A 354 1.34 -21.08 15.70
C ARG A 354 0.03 -20.35 15.51
N ASP A 355 0.00 -19.36 14.62
CA ASP A 355 -1.21 -18.59 14.31
C ASP A 355 -1.11 -17.91 12.95
N VAL A 356 -2.25 -17.75 12.30
CA VAL A 356 -2.42 -16.94 11.09
C VAL A 356 -3.71 -16.16 11.22
N GLU A 357 -3.63 -14.85 11.26
CA GLU A 357 -4.78 -13.95 11.31
C GLU A 357 -4.82 -13.05 10.08
N ASN A 358 -5.97 -13.01 9.41
CA ASN A 358 -6.20 -12.14 8.26
C ASN A 358 -6.81 -10.80 8.74
N LEU A 359 -6.15 -9.70 8.46
CA LEU A 359 -6.57 -8.35 8.84
C LEU A 359 -6.98 -7.50 7.63
N ARG A 360 -7.50 -8.11 6.58
CA ARG A 360 -7.85 -7.46 5.32
C ARG A 360 -8.80 -6.28 5.51
N GLU A 361 -9.86 -6.46 6.28
CA GLU A 361 -10.85 -5.42 6.56
C GLU A 361 -10.25 -4.26 7.38
N HIS A 362 -9.37 -4.56 8.31
CA HIS A 362 -8.64 -3.56 9.10
C HIS A 362 -7.77 -2.68 8.20
N TYR A 363 -7.11 -3.27 7.19
CA TYR A 363 -6.27 -2.46 6.30
C TYR A 363 -7.10 -1.60 5.35
N ALA A 364 -8.25 -2.10 4.88
CA ALA A 364 -9.19 -1.28 4.12
C ALA A 364 -9.65 -0.05 4.93
N LEU A 365 -9.96 -0.21 6.22
CA LEU A 365 -10.31 0.89 7.12
C LEU A 365 -9.13 1.84 7.34
N THR A 366 -7.92 1.31 7.60
CA THR A 366 -6.69 2.10 7.79
C THR A 366 -6.45 3.03 6.59
N LEU A 367 -6.48 2.47 5.38
CA LEU A 367 -6.26 3.20 4.14
C LEU A 367 -7.32 4.29 3.90
N ARG A 368 -8.58 4.04 4.27
CA ARG A 368 -9.63 5.06 4.23
C ARG A 368 -9.37 6.22 5.18
N HIS A 369 -8.87 5.95 6.39
CA HIS A 369 -8.46 7.01 7.30
C HIS A 369 -7.31 7.82 6.73
N TRP A 370 -6.30 7.16 6.15
CA TRP A 370 -5.18 7.85 5.51
C TRP A 370 -5.65 8.71 4.33
N LEU A 371 -6.51 8.16 3.46
CA LEU A 371 -7.05 8.89 2.31
C LEU A 371 -7.79 10.16 2.74
N ARG A 372 -8.73 10.04 3.70
CA ARG A 372 -9.50 11.17 4.20
C ARG A 372 -8.62 12.25 4.82
N ARG A 373 -7.61 11.85 5.59
CA ARG A 373 -6.64 12.79 6.18
C ARG A 373 -5.80 13.47 5.10
N LEU A 374 -5.31 12.72 4.11
CA LEU A 374 -4.54 13.27 3.00
C LEU A 374 -5.37 14.29 2.18
N GLU A 375 -6.61 13.97 1.85
CA GLU A 375 -7.51 14.84 1.12
C GLU A 375 -7.89 16.10 1.93
N ALA A 376 -8.11 15.96 3.24
CA ALA A 376 -8.40 17.10 4.13
C ALA A 376 -7.22 18.08 4.22
N HIS A 377 -5.98 17.61 4.05
CA HIS A 377 -4.77 18.44 4.11
C HIS A 377 -4.15 18.69 2.73
N HIS A 378 -4.95 18.67 1.64
CA HIS A 378 -4.44 18.82 0.27
C HIS A 378 -3.57 20.07 0.09
N ALA A 379 -4.04 21.24 0.53
CA ALA A 379 -3.30 22.50 0.39
C ALA A 379 -1.96 22.46 1.13
N GLU A 380 -1.92 21.88 2.33
CA GLU A 380 -0.70 21.73 3.12
C GLU A 380 0.25 20.67 2.51
N ALA A 381 -0.28 19.56 2.03
CA ALA A 381 0.49 18.52 1.34
C ALA A 381 1.24 19.09 0.13
N ARG A 382 0.62 20.05 -0.60
CA ARG A 382 1.23 20.75 -1.74
C ARG A 382 2.43 21.62 -1.37
N SER A 383 2.63 21.96 -0.11
CA SER A 383 3.84 22.65 0.34
C SER A 383 5.05 21.71 0.50
N PHE A 384 4.81 20.40 0.61
CA PHE A 384 5.86 19.38 0.79
C PHE A 384 6.16 18.58 -0.48
N VAL A 385 5.16 18.42 -1.36
CA VAL A 385 5.29 17.63 -2.59
C VAL A 385 4.62 18.33 -3.78
N ASP A 386 5.01 17.99 -5.01
CA ASP A 386 4.33 18.49 -6.20
C ASP A 386 2.96 17.82 -6.42
N GLU A 387 2.13 18.38 -7.34
CA GLU A 387 0.79 17.88 -7.63
C GLU A 387 0.81 16.43 -8.13
N THR A 388 1.79 16.06 -8.93
CA THR A 388 1.92 14.71 -9.47
C THR A 388 2.19 13.71 -8.34
N THR A 389 3.09 14.03 -7.42
CA THR A 389 3.36 13.20 -6.24
C THR A 389 2.14 13.08 -5.34
N TYR A 390 1.40 14.19 -5.06
CA TYR A 390 0.15 14.12 -4.33
C TYR A 390 -0.87 13.20 -4.99
N ARG A 391 -1.04 13.29 -6.32
CA ARG A 391 -1.94 12.43 -7.10
C ARG A 391 -1.53 10.97 -7.07
N VAL A 392 -0.23 10.67 -7.11
CA VAL A 392 0.29 9.31 -6.96
C VAL A 392 -0.13 8.74 -5.61
N TRP A 393 0.08 9.47 -4.51
CA TRP A 393 -0.29 9.01 -3.16
C TRP A 393 -1.79 8.84 -2.99
N ARG A 394 -2.58 9.80 -3.48
CA ARG A 394 -4.04 9.72 -3.44
C ARG A 394 -4.56 8.49 -4.18
N LEU A 395 -4.08 8.26 -5.39
CA LEU A 395 -4.47 7.12 -6.23
C LEU A 395 -4.02 5.79 -5.61
N TYR A 396 -2.79 5.73 -5.09
CA TYR A 396 -2.24 4.56 -4.44
C TYR A 396 -3.04 4.16 -3.19
N ILE A 397 -3.31 5.11 -2.29
CA ILE A 397 -4.04 4.83 -1.04
C ILE A 397 -5.47 4.36 -1.37
N ALA A 398 -6.17 5.06 -2.28
CA ALA A 398 -7.53 4.71 -2.68
C ALA A 398 -7.59 3.36 -3.41
N GLY A 399 -6.67 3.10 -4.35
CA GLY A 399 -6.60 1.84 -5.08
C GLY A 399 -6.25 0.65 -4.18
N SER A 400 -5.38 0.87 -3.18
CA SER A 400 -5.06 -0.14 -2.17
C SER A 400 -6.27 -0.43 -1.28
N ALA A 401 -6.99 0.59 -0.80
CA ALA A 401 -8.24 0.43 -0.03
C ALA A 401 -9.26 -0.41 -0.80
N HIS A 402 -9.45 -0.09 -2.09
CA HIS A 402 -10.31 -0.85 -2.98
C HIS A 402 -9.85 -2.30 -3.15
N GLY A 403 -8.53 -2.53 -3.36
CA GLY A 403 -7.95 -3.86 -3.51
C GLY A 403 -8.17 -4.75 -2.27
N PHE A 404 -7.96 -4.21 -1.07
CA PHE A 404 -8.28 -4.92 0.18
C PHE A 404 -9.78 -5.17 0.31
N ARG A 405 -10.64 -4.19 0.04
CA ARG A 405 -12.10 -4.35 0.12
C ARG A 405 -12.61 -5.42 -0.84
N ARG A 406 -12.05 -5.50 -2.05
CA ARG A 406 -12.44 -6.49 -3.07
C ARG A 406 -11.81 -7.86 -2.89
N GLY A 407 -10.87 -8.01 -1.95
CA GLY A 407 -10.19 -9.29 -1.71
C GLY A 407 -9.13 -9.64 -2.76
N HIS A 408 -8.64 -8.66 -3.52
CA HIS A 408 -7.51 -8.84 -4.44
C HIS A 408 -6.18 -8.98 -3.72
N ILE A 409 -6.07 -8.34 -2.57
CA ILE A 409 -4.93 -8.42 -1.65
C ILE A 409 -5.45 -8.60 -0.22
N ALA A 410 -4.64 -9.21 0.62
CA ALA A 410 -4.91 -9.39 2.03
C ALA A 410 -3.66 -9.05 2.85
N VAL A 411 -3.79 -8.85 4.15
CA VAL A 411 -2.66 -8.71 5.06
C VAL A 411 -2.81 -9.74 6.17
N TYR A 412 -1.71 -10.44 6.44
CA TYR A 412 -1.69 -11.53 7.42
C TYR A 412 -0.70 -11.23 8.53
N GLN A 413 -1.13 -11.44 9.78
CA GLN A 413 -0.23 -11.58 10.92
C GLN A 413 0.00 -13.07 11.16
N THR A 414 1.23 -13.53 10.97
CA THR A 414 1.62 -14.92 11.21
C THR A 414 2.56 -15.00 12.39
N LEU A 415 2.21 -15.81 13.40
CA LEU A 415 3.06 -16.09 14.55
C LEU A 415 3.77 -17.41 14.35
N PHE A 416 5.09 -17.38 14.42
CA PHE A 416 5.98 -18.51 14.33
C PHE A 416 6.69 -18.76 15.66
N ALA A 417 7.01 -20.01 15.97
CA ALA A 417 7.83 -20.38 17.10
C ALA A 417 9.07 -21.16 16.65
N LYS A 418 10.21 -20.87 17.28
CA LYS A 418 11.38 -21.72 17.24
C LYS A 418 11.28 -22.72 18.37
N LEU A 419 11.21 -24.01 18.03
CA LEU A 419 11.16 -25.05 19.06
C LEU A 419 12.49 -25.16 19.82
N ASP A 420 12.41 -25.60 21.07
CA ASP A 420 13.58 -25.97 21.84
C ASP A 420 14.14 -27.36 21.39
N PRO A 421 15.28 -27.80 21.91
CA PRO A 421 15.85 -29.14 21.56
C PRO A 421 14.93 -30.32 21.92
N SER A 422 13.94 -30.13 22.82
CA SER A 422 12.94 -31.17 23.15
C SER A 422 11.70 -31.15 22.25
N GLY A 423 11.65 -30.23 21.28
CA GLY A 423 10.50 -30.03 20.37
C GLY A 423 9.36 -29.23 20.97
N GLN A 424 9.61 -28.41 22.01
CA GLN A 424 8.58 -27.65 22.68
C GLN A 424 8.67 -26.14 22.34
N ALA A 425 7.53 -25.50 22.13
CA ALA A 425 7.42 -24.05 21.94
C ALA A 425 7.16 -23.28 23.24
N HIS A 426 6.76 -23.99 24.32
CA HIS A 426 6.37 -23.41 25.62
C HIS A 426 5.31 -22.30 25.55
N LEU A 427 4.42 -22.37 24.56
CA LEU A 427 3.33 -21.44 24.39
C LEU A 427 2.04 -21.94 25.05
N PRO A 428 1.19 -21.05 25.60
CA PRO A 428 -0.11 -21.43 26.14
C PRO A 428 -0.99 -22.17 25.11
N LEU A 429 -1.83 -23.07 25.58
CA LEU A 429 -2.77 -23.83 24.72
C LEU A 429 -3.84 -22.95 24.05
N THR A 430 -4.14 -21.81 24.64
CA THR A 430 -5.16 -20.89 24.15
C THR A 430 -4.59 -19.50 23.85
N ARG A 431 -5.38 -18.70 23.15
CA ARG A 431 -5.06 -17.28 22.82
C ARG A 431 -5.73 -16.31 23.79
N ALA A 432 -6.26 -16.76 24.94
CA ALA A 432 -7.02 -15.92 25.86
C ALA A 432 -6.23 -14.72 26.38
N ASP A 433 -4.91 -14.87 26.53
CA ASP A 433 -3.98 -13.83 26.96
C ASP A 433 -3.85 -12.67 25.95
N TRP A 434 -4.05 -12.91 24.65
CA TRP A 434 -3.95 -11.87 23.62
C TRP A 434 -5.06 -10.81 23.72
N TYR A 435 -6.23 -11.18 24.24
CA TYR A 435 -7.41 -10.33 24.32
C TYR A 435 -7.64 -9.70 25.70
N ARG A 436 -6.86 -10.12 26.71
CA ARG A 436 -6.93 -9.50 28.06
C ARG A 436 -6.24 -8.14 28.00
N ARG A 437 -6.95 -7.07 28.37
CA ARG A 437 -6.31 -5.78 28.63
C ARG A 437 -5.42 -5.96 29.86
N ASN A 438 -4.12 -5.85 29.73
CA ASN A 438 -3.29 -5.58 30.88
C ASN A 438 -3.72 -4.19 31.39
N ARG A 439 -4.38 -4.14 32.53
CA ARG A 439 -4.45 -2.88 33.30
C ARG A 439 -2.99 -2.64 33.70
N VAL A 440 -2.32 -1.74 32.97
CA VAL A 440 -1.05 -1.16 33.44
C VAL A 440 -1.43 -0.43 34.71
N ALA A 441 -0.91 -0.91 35.87
CA ALA A 441 -1.06 -0.29 37.17
C ALA A 441 -0.32 1.05 37.20
#